data_0b494e4f663f364fad42adc427262495
#
_entry.id   0b494e4f663f364fad42adc427262495
#
_cell.length_a   1.000
_cell.length_b   1.000
_cell.length_c   1.000
_cell.angle_alpha   90.00
_cell.angle_beta   90.00
_cell.angle_gamma   90.00
#
_symmetry.space_group_name_H-M   'P 1'
#
loop_
_entity.id
_entity.type
_entity.pdbx_description
1 polymer ?
#
loop_
_entity_poly.entity_id
_entity_poly.type
_entity_poly.pdbx_seq_one_letter_code
_entity_poly.pdbx_strand_id
1 'polypeptide(L)'
;KTAFVIAADESMIRYAVKKHFPDAISENKINAGDTFANRYLEKLIQIPFRIPALGEVEAGIYIMLLMVGSVLSDENTNYQKLREEGLSRIRKPWNVKSLTVDDVKGILGTDYEKSSNEVLIATQICHLLAQNTDGNPRKIKRFINMLLLRYEIAQNRGFGDELELAILAKMMLAEHYETDFYKSLPEHLDSEGKWSEIPEILVDIKAMIEEQEIIEKERWYDINKIWKWLCSEPEIADKDLRPYYYACKEKIDYFSGTSYKNDLAEIVDLLFRDEMVIAGRTDELKNLTNQEAEQVFEVVVQKIMERGQFDAKPKGMDGLILLVQNKIELRKNLVGFIDAIPADKAGVWIIHGWDKAIPRDCDERKELNQYYDKLKDSGTLIVRNALKNMRGE
;
A
#
# COMPACT_ATOMS: atom_id res chain seq x y z
N LYS A 1 -7.68 -51.45 -21.55
CA LYS A 1 -8.11 -50.11 -21.95
C LYS A 1 -7.60 -49.14 -20.90
N THR A 2 -6.90 -48.09 -21.33
CA THR A 2 -6.35 -47.08 -20.44
C THR A 2 -7.09 -45.77 -20.68
N ALA A 3 -7.48 -45.08 -19.60
CA ALA A 3 -8.06 -43.75 -19.63
C ALA A 3 -7.09 -42.75 -18.95
N PHE A 4 -6.94 -41.58 -19.53
CA PHE A 4 -6.13 -40.50 -18.98
C PHE A 4 -7.05 -39.35 -18.57
N VAL A 5 -6.82 -38.81 -17.38
CA VAL A 5 -7.46 -37.57 -16.91
C VAL A 5 -6.39 -36.49 -16.89
N ILE A 6 -6.61 -35.42 -17.64
CA ILE A 6 -5.68 -34.28 -17.76
C ILE A 6 -6.33 -33.05 -17.12
N ALA A 7 -5.74 -32.58 -16.04
CA ALA A 7 -6.14 -31.31 -15.44
C ALA A 7 -5.22 -30.19 -15.96
N ALA A 8 -5.78 -29.25 -16.73
CA ALA A 8 -5.01 -28.19 -17.35
C ALA A 8 -5.86 -26.93 -17.61
N ASP A 9 -5.20 -25.81 -17.77
CA ASP A 9 -5.82 -24.57 -18.24
C ASP A 9 -5.88 -24.58 -19.77
N GLU A 10 -7.10 -24.51 -20.32
CA GLU A 10 -7.35 -24.56 -21.76
C GLU A 10 -6.64 -23.41 -22.50
N SER A 11 -6.60 -22.22 -21.92
CA SER A 11 -5.96 -21.04 -22.52
C SER A 11 -4.44 -21.22 -22.65
N MET A 12 -3.82 -21.83 -21.63
CA MET A 12 -2.39 -22.16 -21.65
C MET A 12 -2.05 -23.22 -22.68
N ILE A 13 -2.90 -24.24 -22.81
CA ILE A 13 -2.70 -25.26 -23.85
C ILE A 13 -2.84 -24.63 -25.24
N ARG A 14 -3.87 -23.81 -25.46
CA ARG A 14 -4.03 -23.09 -26.73
C ARG A 14 -2.82 -22.23 -27.08
N TYR A 15 -2.31 -21.50 -26.07
CA TYR A 15 -1.10 -20.69 -26.25
C TYR A 15 0.10 -21.57 -26.62
N ALA A 16 0.30 -22.67 -25.92
CA ALA A 16 1.39 -23.62 -26.18
C ALA A 16 1.28 -24.23 -27.60
N VAL A 17 0.08 -24.62 -28.05
CA VAL A 17 -0.17 -25.11 -29.40
C VAL A 17 0.17 -24.06 -30.45
N LYS A 18 -0.28 -22.82 -30.26
CA LYS A 18 0.07 -21.70 -31.17
C LYS A 18 1.58 -21.47 -31.25
N LYS A 19 2.27 -21.52 -30.13
CA LYS A 19 3.73 -21.33 -30.07
C LYS A 19 4.50 -22.50 -30.70
N HIS A 20 3.99 -23.73 -30.59
CA HIS A 20 4.67 -24.92 -31.10
C HIS A 20 4.46 -25.14 -32.62
N PHE A 21 3.35 -24.63 -33.16
CA PHE A 21 3.00 -24.78 -34.58
C PHE A 21 2.80 -23.42 -35.28
N PRO A 22 3.81 -22.55 -35.34
CA PRO A 22 3.69 -21.20 -35.92
C PRO A 22 3.34 -21.25 -37.41
N ASP A 23 3.87 -22.22 -38.15
CA ASP A 23 3.66 -22.36 -39.59
C ASP A 23 2.22 -22.75 -39.95
N ALA A 24 1.53 -23.49 -39.09
CA ALA A 24 0.14 -23.89 -39.29
C ALA A 24 -0.84 -22.70 -39.14
N ILE A 25 -0.35 -21.56 -38.62
CA ILE A 25 -1.11 -20.33 -38.32
C ILE A 25 -0.90 -19.27 -39.38
N SER A 26 0.27 -19.30 -40.08
CA SER A 26 0.69 -18.24 -41.01
C SER A 26 -0.07 -18.20 -42.34
N GLU A 27 -0.75 -19.27 -42.72
CA GLU A 27 -1.36 -19.37 -44.06
C GLU A 27 -2.78 -18.79 -44.21
N ASN A 28 -3.52 -18.43 -43.16
CA ASN A 28 -4.87 -17.85 -43.34
C ASN A 28 -5.41 -17.04 -42.16
N LYS A 29 -5.68 -15.76 -42.41
CA LYS A 29 -6.64 -14.81 -41.73
C LYS A 29 -6.67 -14.75 -40.19
N ILE A 30 -6.93 -13.55 -39.69
CA ILE A 30 -6.94 -13.03 -38.31
C ILE A 30 -7.45 -13.98 -37.18
N ASN A 31 -8.20 -15.04 -37.51
CA ASN A 31 -8.74 -16.05 -36.56
C ASN A 31 -8.23 -17.48 -36.79
N ALA A 32 -7.29 -17.72 -37.69
CA ALA A 32 -6.85 -19.08 -38.04
C ALA A 32 -6.12 -19.79 -36.89
N GLY A 33 -5.39 -19.04 -36.06
CA GLY A 33 -4.65 -19.59 -34.91
C GLY A 33 -5.57 -20.16 -33.83
N ASP A 34 -6.70 -19.51 -33.54
CA ASP A 34 -7.67 -20.01 -32.58
C ASP A 34 -8.42 -21.23 -33.10
N THR A 35 -8.77 -21.22 -34.38
CA THR A 35 -9.43 -22.35 -35.04
C THR A 35 -8.51 -23.58 -35.08
N PHE A 36 -7.21 -23.43 -35.36
CA PHE A 36 -6.27 -24.53 -35.37
C PHE A 36 -6.05 -25.11 -33.96
N ALA A 37 -5.81 -24.26 -32.95
CA ALA A 37 -5.63 -24.71 -31.58
C ALA A 37 -6.88 -25.43 -31.04
N ASN A 38 -8.08 -24.94 -31.37
CA ASN A 38 -9.32 -25.61 -30.98
C ASN A 38 -9.46 -27.01 -31.64
N ARG A 39 -9.23 -27.12 -32.94
CA ARG A 39 -9.25 -28.42 -33.64
C ARG A 39 -8.19 -29.40 -33.13
N TYR A 40 -7.04 -28.90 -32.72
CA TYR A 40 -5.98 -29.72 -32.13
C TYR A 40 -6.41 -30.26 -30.78
N LEU A 41 -7.02 -29.42 -29.92
CA LEU A 41 -7.55 -29.83 -28.62
C LEU A 41 -8.70 -30.81 -28.77
N GLU A 42 -9.63 -30.62 -29.70
CA GLU A 42 -10.75 -31.54 -29.98
C GLU A 42 -10.26 -32.94 -30.39
N LYS A 43 -9.11 -33.04 -31.06
CA LYS A 43 -8.51 -34.34 -31.40
C LYS A 43 -7.82 -35.03 -30.24
N LEU A 44 -7.28 -34.26 -29.29
CA LEU A 44 -6.56 -34.79 -28.14
C LEU A 44 -7.49 -35.16 -26.98
N ILE A 45 -8.51 -34.35 -26.75
CA ILE A 45 -9.40 -34.44 -25.60
C ILE A 45 -10.76 -34.95 -26.08
N GLN A 46 -11.05 -36.21 -25.79
CA GLN A 46 -12.30 -36.85 -26.19
C GLN A 46 -13.51 -36.30 -25.42
N ILE A 47 -13.32 -35.96 -24.14
CA ILE A 47 -14.37 -35.45 -23.25
C ILE A 47 -13.84 -34.23 -22.52
N PRO A 48 -14.04 -33.03 -23.07
CA PRO A 48 -13.71 -31.79 -22.37
C PRO A 48 -14.74 -31.55 -21.27
N PHE A 49 -14.26 -31.41 -20.03
CA PHE A 49 -15.11 -31.04 -18.89
C PHE A 49 -14.54 -29.80 -18.24
N ARG A 50 -15.34 -28.74 -18.16
CA ARG A 50 -14.99 -27.54 -17.42
C ARG A 50 -15.59 -27.59 -16.04
N ILE A 51 -14.75 -27.40 -15.02
CA ILE A 51 -15.23 -27.22 -13.65
C ILE A 51 -15.95 -25.87 -13.60
N PRO A 52 -17.26 -25.83 -13.25
CA PRO A 52 -17.99 -24.57 -13.17
C PRO A 52 -17.43 -23.68 -12.06
N ALA A 53 -17.47 -22.37 -12.27
CA ALA A 53 -17.19 -21.39 -11.23
C ALA A 53 -18.27 -21.46 -10.15
N LEU A 54 -17.93 -21.08 -8.92
CA LEU A 54 -18.90 -20.97 -7.84
C LEU A 54 -19.85 -19.79 -8.13
N GLY A 55 -21.15 -20.00 -7.95
CA GLY A 55 -22.11 -18.92 -7.88
C GLY A 55 -21.86 -18.06 -6.63
N GLU A 56 -22.50 -16.90 -6.57
CA GLU A 56 -22.30 -15.93 -5.48
C GLU A 56 -22.58 -16.55 -4.10
N VAL A 57 -23.70 -17.29 -3.96
CA VAL A 57 -24.08 -17.95 -2.71
C VAL A 57 -23.10 -19.07 -2.36
N GLU A 58 -22.67 -19.86 -3.35
CA GLU A 58 -21.68 -20.93 -3.16
C GLU A 58 -20.32 -20.36 -2.74
N ALA A 59 -19.89 -19.26 -3.35
CA ALA A 59 -18.69 -18.54 -2.98
C ALA A 59 -18.78 -17.99 -1.55
N GLY A 60 -19.93 -17.46 -1.15
CA GLY A 60 -20.19 -17.01 0.23
C GLY A 60 -20.06 -18.14 1.26
N ILE A 61 -20.65 -19.32 0.96
CA ILE A 61 -20.49 -20.51 1.80
C ILE A 61 -19.03 -20.91 1.89
N TYR A 62 -18.31 -20.94 0.77
CA TYR A 62 -16.90 -21.29 0.72
C TYR A 62 -16.03 -20.31 1.52
N ILE A 63 -16.27 -19.01 1.42
CA ILE A 63 -15.57 -17.97 2.19
C ILE A 63 -15.83 -18.14 3.69
N MET A 64 -17.10 -18.35 4.08
CA MET A 64 -17.49 -18.59 5.47
C MET A 64 -16.73 -19.79 6.05
N LEU A 65 -16.70 -20.90 5.33
CA LEU A 65 -15.98 -22.10 5.76
C LEU A 65 -14.47 -21.87 5.87
N LEU A 66 -13.87 -21.14 4.95
CA LEU A 66 -12.44 -20.80 5.01
C LEU A 66 -12.11 -19.91 6.22
N MET A 67 -12.91 -18.89 6.48
CA MET A 67 -12.69 -17.96 7.58
C MET A 67 -12.86 -18.64 8.93
N VAL A 68 -13.95 -19.37 9.14
CA VAL A 68 -14.19 -20.13 10.38
C VAL A 68 -13.12 -21.22 10.57
N GLY A 69 -12.71 -21.88 9.47
CA GLY A 69 -11.66 -22.91 9.49
C GLY A 69 -10.25 -22.37 9.77
N SER A 70 -10.02 -21.06 9.67
CA SER A 70 -8.74 -20.45 10.06
C SER A 70 -8.53 -20.41 11.58
N VAL A 71 -9.63 -20.45 12.35
CA VAL A 71 -9.61 -20.40 13.83
C VAL A 71 -9.95 -21.75 14.44
N LEU A 72 -10.94 -22.45 13.86
CA LEU A 72 -11.32 -23.78 14.33
C LEU A 72 -10.57 -24.84 13.51
N SER A 73 -9.95 -25.81 14.19
CA SER A 73 -9.24 -26.88 13.52
C SER A 73 -10.19 -27.79 12.72
N ASP A 74 -9.67 -28.46 11.69
CA ASP A 74 -10.41 -29.45 10.90
C ASP A 74 -10.96 -30.63 11.76
N GLU A 75 -10.38 -30.85 12.93
CA GLU A 75 -10.82 -31.90 13.88
C GLU A 75 -11.98 -31.45 14.78
N ASN A 76 -12.31 -30.15 14.79
CA ASN A 76 -13.42 -29.64 15.59
C ASN A 76 -14.76 -30.18 15.09
N THR A 77 -15.49 -30.87 15.95
CA THR A 77 -16.76 -31.54 15.62
C THR A 77 -17.83 -30.56 15.12
N ASN A 78 -17.92 -29.37 15.70
CA ASN A 78 -18.90 -28.37 15.29
C ASN A 78 -18.52 -27.73 13.94
N TYR A 79 -17.24 -27.53 13.67
CA TYR A 79 -16.78 -27.10 12.37
C TYR A 79 -17.04 -28.15 11.28
N GLN A 80 -16.86 -29.44 11.60
CA GLN A 80 -17.21 -30.52 10.65
C GLN A 80 -18.71 -30.49 10.31
N LYS A 81 -19.60 -30.29 11.30
CA LYS A 81 -21.04 -30.14 11.05
C LYS A 81 -21.33 -28.93 10.17
N LEU A 82 -20.67 -27.79 10.41
CA LEU A 82 -20.82 -26.58 9.59
C LEU A 82 -20.39 -26.88 8.13
N ARG A 83 -19.29 -27.58 7.94
CA ARG A 83 -18.81 -27.99 6.61
C ARG A 83 -19.80 -28.93 5.93
N GLU A 84 -20.36 -29.91 6.62
CA GLU A 84 -21.36 -30.83 6.08
C GLU A 84 -22.65 -30.08 5.68
N GLU A 85 -23.11 -29.14 6.50
CA GLU A 85 -24.26 -28.30 6.17
C GLU A 85 -24.00 -27.43 4.94
N GLY A 86 -22.83 -26.76 4.86
CA GLY A 86 -22.43 -25.99 3.70
C GLY A 86 -22.40 -26.83 2.42
N LEU A 87 -21.78 -28.02 2.47
CA LEU A 87 -21.75 -28.95 1.35
C LEU A 87 -23.15 -29.44 0.97
N SER A 88 -24.03 -29.67 1.95
CA SER A 88 -25.40 -30.11 1.68
C SER A 88 -26.20 -29.04 0.92
N ARG A 89 -26.00 -27.77 1.25
CA ARG A 89 -26.64 -26.64 0.56
C ARG A 89 -26.15 -26.50 -0.88
N ILE A 90 -24.88 -26.68 -1.15
CA ILE A 90 -24.28 -26.58 -2.51
C ILE A 90 -24.75 -27.71 -3.43
N ARG A 91 -25.13 -28.90 -2.90
CA ARG A 91 -25.55 -30.05 -3.70
C ARG A 91 -26.76 -29.80 -4.61
N LYS A 92 -27.55 -28.76 -4.32
CA LYS A 92 -28.72 -28.38 -5.11
C LYS A 92 -28.57 -26.94 -5.63
N PRO A 93 -27.75 -26.70 -6.66
CA PRO A 93 -27.43 -25.36 -7.14
C PRO A 93 -28.64 -24.50 -7.51
N TRP A 94 -29.75 -25.11 -7.91
CA TRP A 94 -31.02 -24.42 -8.23
C TRP A 94 -31.82 -23.98 -7.01
N ASN A 95 -31.40 -24.35 -5.80
CA ASN A 95 -32.05 -24.01 -4.53
C ASN A 95 -31.02 -23.78 -3.42
N VAL A 96 -29.91 -23.14 -3.77
CA VAL A 96 -28.84 -22.82 -2.81
C VAL A 96 -29.33 -21.70 -1.88
N LYS A 97 -29.22 -21.94 -0.57
CA LYS A 97 -29.45 -20.92 0.46
C LYS A 97 -28.13 -20.58 1.12
N SER A 98 -27.88 -19.28 1.30
CA SER A 98 -26.70 -18.80 2.03
C SER A 98 -26.66 -19.33 3.46
N LEU A 99 -25.47 -19.47 4.00
CA LEU A 99 -25.29 -19.68 5.45
C LEU A 99 -25.43 -18.31 6.13
N THR A 100 -26.50 -18.15 6.89
CA THR A 100 -26.70 -16.94 7.69
C THR A 100 -25.89 -16.99 8.98
N VAL A 101 -25.66 -15.84 9.60
CA VAL A 101 -24.98 -15.75 10.90
C VAL A 101 -25.69 -16.62 11.95
N ASP A 102 -27.05 -16.63 11.93
CA ASP A 102 -27.85 -17.43 12.86
C ASP A 102 -27.68 -18.94 12.62
N ASP A 103 -27.61 -19.37 11.36
CA ASP A 103 -27.32 -20.77 11.02
C ASP A 103 -25.96 -21.20 11.59
N VAL A 104 -24.92 -20.37 11.33
CA VAL A 104 -23.57 -20.64 11.80
C VAL A 104 -23.50 -20.67 13.32
N LYS A 105 -24.16 -19.72 14.00
CA LYS A 105 -24.25 -19.66 15.46
C LYS A 105 -24.95 -20.90 16.04
N GLY A 106 -26.04 -21.32 15.42
CA GLY A 106 -26.78 -22.52 15.84
C GLY A 106 -25.97 -23.80 15.70
N ILE A 107 -25.15 -23.92 14.64
CA ILE A 107 -24.33 -25.10 14.38
C ILE A 107 -23.07 -25.14 15.26
N LEU A 108 -22.38 -24.01 15.40
CA LEU A 108 -21.14 -23.92 16.17
C LEU A 108 -21.36 -23.93 17.69
N GLY A 109 -22.53 -23.49 18.16
CA GLY A 109 -22.84 -23.44 19.60
C GLY A 109 -21.81 -22.65 20.39
N THR A 110 -21.14 -23.29 21.35
CA THR A 110 -20.13 -22.63 22.21
C THR A 110 -18.86 -22.23 21.46
N ASP A 111 -18.55 -22.88 20.32
CA ASP A 111 -17.37 -22.50 19.50
C ASP A 111 -17.61 -21.25 18.67
N TYR A 112 -18.87 -20.75 18.58
CA TYR A 112 -19.19 -19.53 17.86
C TYR A 112 -18.44 -18.32 18.42
N GLU A 113 -18.30 -18.20 19.74
CA GLU A 113 -17.61 -17.06 20.37
C GLU A 113 -16.16 -16.92 19.91
N LYS A 114 -15.49 -18.06 19.66
CA LYS A 114 -14.11 -18.07 19.17
C LYS A 114 -13.97 -17.62 17.71
N SER A 115 -15.02 -17.77 16.93
CA SER A 115 -15.03 -17.51 15.47
C SER A 115 -16.01 -16.41 15.06
N SER A 116 -16.58 -15.69 16.03
CA SER A 116 -17.60 -14.66 15.76
C SER A 116 -17.10 -13.53 14.89
N ASN A 117 -15.84 -13.15 15.06
CA ASN A 117 -15.17 -12.13 14.24
C ASN A 117 -15.01 -12.61 12.79
N GLU A 118 -14.56 -13.83 12.59
CA GLU A 118 -14.37 -14.45 11.27
C GLU A 118 -15.70 -14.63 10.53
N VAL A 119 -16.76 -14.96 11.25
CA VAL A 119 -18.13 -15.05 10.70
C VAL A 119 -18.60 -13.67 10.22
N LEU A 120 -18.39 -12.63 11.02
CA LEU A 120 -18.75 -11.26 10.67
C LEU A 120 -17.97 -10.80 9.44
N ILE A 121 -16.67 -10.98 9.45
CA ILE A 121 -15.79 -10.62 8.32
C ILE A 121 -16.20 -11.38 7.06
N ALA A 122 -16.41 -12.70 7.15
CA ALA A 122 -16.84 -13.50 6.01
C ALA A 122 -18.15 -12.94 5.41
N THR A 123 -19.09 -12.55 6.24
CA THR A 123 -20.36 -11.97 5.80
C THR A 123 -20.16 -10.64 5.06
N GLN A 124 -19.24 -9.80 5.54
CA GLN A 124 -18.94 -8.49 4.93
C GLN A 124 -18.19 -8.61 3.60
N ILE A 125 -17.26 -9.56 3.48
CA ILE A 125 -16.39 -9.68 2.29
C ILE A 125 -16.94 -10.63 1.22
N CYS A 126 -17.92 -11.49 1.54
CA CYS A 126 -18.37 -12.55 0.63
C CYS A 126 -18.87 -12.01 -0.72
N HIS A 127 -19.69 -10.97 -0.69
CA HIS A 127 -20.25 -10.35 -1.89
C HIS A 127 -19.15 -9.73 -2.77
N LEU A 128 -18.25 -8.95 -2.15
CA LEU A 128 -17.10 -8.34 -2.82
C LEU A 128 -16.20 -9.40 -3.49
N LEU A 129 -15.86 -10.45 -2.78
CA LEU A 129 -14.98 -11.49 -3.30
C LEU A 129 -15.65 -12.35 -4.37
N ALA A 130 -16.93 -12.70 -4.20
CA ALA A 130 -17.65 -13.48 -5.19
C ALA A 130 -17.69 -12.79 -6.55
N GLN A 131 -17.99 -11.49 -6.56
CA GLN A 131 -18.03 -10.70 -7.79
C GLN A 131 -16.67 -10.49 -8.45
N ASN A 132 -15.64 -10.21 -7.65
CA ASN A 132 -14.32 -9.84 -8.17
C ASN A 132 -13.39 -11.02 -8.47
N THR A 133 -13.73 -12.24 -8.02
CA THR A 133 -12.90 -13.44 -8.27
C THR A 133 -13.47 -14.38 -9.33
N ASP A 134 -14.56 -13.98 -10.01
CA ASP A 134 -15.30 -14.81 -10.97
C ASP A 134 -15.72 -16.17 -10.36
N GLY A 135 -15.99 -16.23 -9.05
CA GLY A 135 -16.33 -17.45 -8.34
C GLY A 135 -15.22 -18.51 -8.35
N ASN A 136 -13.97 -18.16 -8.58
CA ASN A 136 -12.85 -19.10 -8.62
C ASN A 136 -12.33 -19.42 -7.20
N PRO A 137 -12.50 -20.67 -6.70
CA PRO A 137 -12.12 -21.03 -5.34
C PRO A 137 -10.63 -20.80 -5.04
N ARG A 138 -9.76 -20.98 -6.04
CA ARG A 138 -8.32 -20.77 -5.88
C ARG A 138 -7.98 -19.28 -5.72
N LYS A 139 -8.64 -18.40 -6.51
CA LYS A 139 -8.48 -16.94 -6.36
C LYS A 139 -8.99 -16.49 -4.99
N ILE A 140 -10.18 -16.96 -4.57
CA ILE A 140 -10.78 -16.66 -3.26
C ILE A 140 -9.82 -17.07 -2.13
N LYS A 141 -9.37 -18.31 -2.10
CA LYS A 141 -8.46 -18.82 -1.06
C LYS A 141 -7.16 -18.02 -1.01
N ARG A 142 -6.57 -17.73 -2.17
CA ARG A 142 -5.34 -16.95 -2.26
C ARG A 142 -5.54 -15.53 -1.74
N PHE A 143 -6.67 -14.91 -2.05
CA PHE A 143 -7.01 -13.57 -1.57
C PHE A 143 -7.16 -13.55 -0.04
N ILE A 144 -7.94 -14.48 0.52
CA ILE A 144 -8.13 -14.59 1.98
C ILE A 144 -6.79 -14.81 2.70
N ASN A 145 -5.95 -15.71 2.20
CA ASN A 145 -4.64 -15.94 2.79
C ASN A 145 -3.77 -14.66 2.77
N MET A 146 -3.82 -13.89 1.68
CA MET A 146 -3.10 -12.62 1.59
C MET A 146 -3.68 -11.55 2.52
N LEU A 147 -5.02 -11.49 2.64
CA LEU A 147 -5.71 -10.59 3.54
C LEU A 147 -5.30 -10.83 5.00
N LEU A 148 -5.38 -12.08 5.45
CA LEU A 148 -5.00 -12.46 6.81
C LEU A 148 -3.52 -12.22 7.09
N LEU A 149 -2.64 -12.52 6.12
CA LEU A 149 -1.20 -12.25 6.25
C LEU A 149 -0.90 -10.76 6.37
N ARG A 150 -1.53 -9.92 5.56
CA ARG A 150 -1.35 -8.45 5.63
C ARG A 150 -1.84 -7.88 6.95
N TYR A 151 -2.96 -8.38 7.43
CA TYR A 151 -3.49 -8.00 8.74
C TYR A 151 -2.56 -8.40 9.88
N GLU A 152 -2.04 -9.62 9.87
CA GLU A 152 -1.06 -10.12 10.84
C GLU A 152 0.24 -9.27 10.83
N ILE A 153 0.72 -8.89 9.64
CA ILE A 153 1.88 -8.00 9.50
C ILE A 153 1.58 -6.63 10.12
N ALA A 154 0.39 -6.07 9.89
CA ALA A 154 -0.01 -4.79 10.46
C ALA A 154 -0.12 -4.84 11.99
N GLN A 155 -0.66 -5.93 12.55
CA GLN A 155 -0.70 -6.19 13.98
C GLN A 155 0.70 -6.20 14.59
N ASN A 156 1.61 -6.95 13.98
CA ASN A 156 3.01 -7.03 14.43
C ASN A 156 3.78 -5.70 14.31
N ARG A 157 3.30 -4.79 13.45
CA ARG A 157 3.85 -3.43 13.30
C ARG A 157 3.23 -2.40 14.23
N GLY A 158 2.18 -2.77 14.98
CA GLY A 158 1.54 -1.93 15.98
C GLY A 158 0.46 -0.98 15.45
N PHE A 159 0.01 -1.12 14.19
CA PHE A 159 -1.12 -0.35 13.65
C PHE A 159 -2.30 -1.24 13.20
N GLY A 160 -2.28 -2.52 13.58
CA GLY A 160 -3.36 -3.44 13.24
C GLY A 160 -4.70 -3.08 13.86
N ASP A 161 -4.70 -2.43 15.02
CA ASP A 161 -5.93 -1.99 15.72
C ASP A 161 -6.64 -0.85 14.96
N GLU A 162 -5.95 -0.18 14.03
CA GLU A 162 -6.52 0.84 13.14
C GLU A 162 -7.18 0.23 11.90
N LEU A 163 -7.05 -1.10 11.69
CA LEU A 163 -7.53 -1.79 10.51
C LEU A 163 -8.81 -2.59 10.78
N GLU A 164 -9.82 -2.32 9.98
CA GLU A 164 -10.98 -3.19 9.82
C GLU A 164 -10.74 -4.15 8.65
N LEU A 165 -10.80 -5.46 8.87
CA LEU A 165 -10.47 -6.47 7.86
C LEU A 165 -11.33 -6.35 6.59
N ALA A 166 -12.59 -5.95 6.72
CA ALA A 166 -13.48 -5.76 5.58
C ALA A 166 -13.05 -4.57 4.69
N ILE A 167 -12.60 -3.47 5.31
CA ILE A 167 -12.06 -2.31 4.57
C ILE A 167 -10.72 -2.67 3.93
N LEU A 168 -9.86 -3.40 4.66
CA LEU A 168 -8.60 -3.90 4.10
C LEU A 168 -8.84 -4.78 2.87
N ALA A 169 -9.83 -5.68 2.92
CA ALA A 169 -10.23 -6.49 1.78
C ALA A 169 -10.71 -5.63 0.60
N LYS A 170 -11.54 -4.60 0.88
CA LYS A 170 -12.01 -3.65 -0.15
C LYS A 170 -10.85 -2.90 -0.80
N MET A 171 -9.89 -2.43 -0.02
CA MET A 171 -8.68 -1.74 -0.53
C MET A 171 -7.76 -2.69 -1.33
N MET A 172 -7.59 -3.93 -0.89
CA MET A 172 -6.86 -4.96 -1.64
C MET A 172 -7.51 -5.29 -2.99
N LEU A 173 -8.84 -5.23 -3.09
CA LEU A 173 -9.53 -5.41 -4.37
C LEU A 173 -9.26 -4.25 -5.31
N ALA A 174 -9.27 -3.00 -4.82
CA ALA A 174 -8.88 -1.84 -5.61
C ALA A 174 -7.44 -1.96 -6.12
N GLU A 175 -6.49 -2.35 -5.25
CA GLU A 175 -5.09 -2.60 -5.63
C GLU A 175 -4.97 -3.63 -6.76
N HIS A 176 -5.76 -4.70 -6.70
CA HIS A 176 -5.64 -5.82 -7.64
C HIS A 176 -6.33 -5.56 -8.99
N TYR A 177 -7.51 -4.93 -8.98
CA TYR A 177 -8.33 -4.78 -10.18
C TYR A 177 -8.26 -3.39 -10.81
N GLU A 178 -8.01 -2.34 -10.01
CA GLU A 178 -7.94 -0.94 -10.45
C GLU A 178 -6.63 -0.30 -9.98
N THR A 179 -5.52 -0.90 -10.40
CA THR A 179 -4.16 -0.57 -9.93
C THR A 179 -3.80 0.91 -10.12
N ASP A 180 -4.20 1.54 -11.22
CA ASP A 180 -3.88 2.94 -11.51
C ASP A 180 -4.65 3.87 -10.57
N PHE A 181 -5.95 3.60 -10.37
CA PHE A 181 -6.77 4.29 -9.39
C PHE A 181 -6.18 4.16 -7.97
N TYR A 182 -5.86 2.93 -7.57
CA TYR A 182 -5.30 2.67 -6.24
C TYR A 182 -3.99 3.40 -5.99
N LYS A 183 -3.10 3.48 -6.97
CA LYS A 183 -1.81 4.18 -6.86
C LYS A 183 -1.98 5.69 -6.71
N SER A 184 -2.96 6.28 -7.38
CA SER A 184 -3.22 7.71 -7.33
C SER A 184 -4.03 8.14 -6.10
N LEU A 185 -4.78 7.23 -5.47
CA LEU A 185 -5.64 7.52 -4.33
C LEU A 185 -4.97 8.30 -3.18
N PRO A 186 -3.72 7.99 -2.75
CA PRO A 186 -3.06 8.73 -1.67
C PRO A 186 -2.85 10.22 -1.95
N GLU A 187 -2.77 10.63 -3.20
CA GLU A 187 -2.58 12.03 -3.62
C GLU A 187 -3.88 12.85 -3.46
N HIS A 188 -5.02 12.15 -3.30
CA HIS A 188 -6.36 12.72 -3.19
C HIS A 188 -6.99 12.56 -1.80
N LEU A 189 -6.21 12.11 -0.81
CA LEU A 189 -6.63 12.07 0.59
C LEU A 189 -6.41 13.44 1.24
N ASP A 190 -7.32 13.81 2.12
CA ASP A 190 -7.19 15.02 2.93
C ASP A 190 -6.18 14.85 4.09
N SER A 191 -6.03 15.87 4.93
CA SER A 191 -5.11 15.86 6.08
C SER A 191 -5.47 14.79 7.13
N GLU A 192 -6.73 14.35 7.17
CA GLU A 192 -7.22 13.28 8.06
C GLU A 192 -7.10 11.88 7.40
N GLY A 193 -6.63 11.81 6.16
CA GLY A 193 -6.50 10.56 5.41
C GLY A 193 -7.82 10.07 4.79
N LYS A 194 -8.83 10.94 4.69
CA LYS A 194 -10.12 10.63 4.10
C LYS A 194 -10.18 11.04 2.64
N TRP A 195 -10.94 10.32 1.84
CA TRP A 195 -11.21 10.71 0.47
C TRP A 195 -12.48 11.58 0.43
N SER A 196 -12.27 12.90 0.54
CA SER A 196 -13.34 13.90 0.68
C SER A 196 -14.28 14.02 -0.52
N GLU A 197 -13.90 13.51 -1.70
CA GLU A 197 -14.73 13.53 -2.92
C GLU A 197 -15.84 12.48 -2.92
N ILE A 198 -15.81 11.46 -2.05
CA ILE A 198 -16.77 10.34 -2.03
C ILE A 198 -18.25 10.81 -2.04
N PRO A 199 -18.69 11.75 -1.21
CA PRO A 199 -20.09 12.18 -1.20
C PRO A 199 -20.57 12.71 -2.55
N GLU A 200 -19.73 13.50 -3.25
CA GLU A 200 -20.04 14.02 -4.59
C GLU A 200 -20.09 12.88 -5.62
N ILE A 201 -19.15 11.94 -5.54
CA ILE A 201 -19.08 10.79 -6.43
C ILE A 201 -20.33 9.92 -6.29
N LEU A 202 -20.80 9.68 -5.06
CA LEU A 202 -21.99 8.89 -4.81
C LEU A 202 -23.27 9.55 -5.38
N VAL A 203 -23.37 10.88 -5.37
CA VAL A 203 -24.46 11.61 -6.03
C VAL A 203 -24.40 11.40 -7.53
N ASP A 204 -23.23 11.53 -8.15
CA ASP A 204 -23.05 11.32 -9.58
C ASP A 204 -23.36 9.86 -9.98
N ILE A 205 -22.93 8.88 -9.20
CA ILE A 205 -23.24 7.46 -9.42
C ILE A 205 -24.76 7.23 -9.37
N LYS A 206 -25.44 7.86 -8.42
CA LYS A 206 -26.89 7.72 -8.29
C LYS A 206 -27.60 8.28 -9.50
N ALA A 207 -27.22 9.47 -9.98
CA ALA A 207 -27.73 10.04 -11.21
C ALA A 207 -27.45 9.14 -12.44
N MET A 208 -26.24 8.57 -12.53
CA MET A 208 -25.88 7.64 -13.60
C MET A 208 -26.78 6.39 -13.63
N ILE A 209 -27.15 5.86 -12.48
CA ILE A 209 -27.96 4.65 -12.37
C ILE A 209 -29.45 4.96 -12.64
N GLU A 210 -29.97 6.06 -12.09
CA GLU A 210 -31.38 6.43 -12.19
C GLU A 210 -31.75 7.02 -13.56
N GLU A 211 -30.87 7.86 -14.13
CA GLU A 211 -31.13 8.62 -15.35
C GLU A 211 -30.53 8.01 -16.61
N GLN A 212 -29.74 6.94 -16.49
CA GLN A 212 -28.96 6.30 -17.57
C GLN A 212 -28.05 7.30 -18.33
N GLU A 213 -27.65 8.37 -17.67
CA GLU A 213 -26.75 9.36 -18.24
C GLU A 213 -25.29 8.92 -18.11
N ILE A 214 -24.51 9.12 -19.19
CA ILE A 214 -23.06 8.96 -19.16
C ILE A 214 -22.49 10.23 -18.56
N ILE A 215 -21.81 10.11 -17.41
CA ILE A 215 -21.16 11.25 -16.77
C ILE A 215 -19.82 11.51 -17.46
N GLU A 216 -19.78 12.57 -18.29
CA GLU A 216 -18.58 13.06 -18.96
C GLU A 216 -17.85 14.13 -18.10
N LYS A 217 -17.55 13.82 -16.84
CA LYS A 217 -16.68 14.67 -16.02
C LYS A 217 -15.24 14.16 -16.14
N GLU A 218 -14.30 15.03 -16.48
CA GLU A 218 -12.86 14.71 -16.37
C GLU A 218 -12.50 14.49 -14.90
N ARG A 219 -12.09 13.28 -14.57
CA ARG A 219 -11.65 12.86 -13.26
C ARG A 219 -10.35 12.08 -13.39
N TRP A 220 -9.56 12.05 -12.33
CA TRP A 220 -8.33 11.25 -12.26
C TRP A 220 -8.59 9.74 -12.23
N TYR A 221 -9.85 9.32 -12.15
CA TYR A 221 -10.29 7.91 -12.17
C TYR A 221 -11.45 7.70 -13.15
N ASP A 222 -11.61 6.45 -13.60
CA ASP A 222 -12.74 6.04 -14.43
C ASP A 222 -13.90 5.57 -13.52
N ILE A 223 -14.93 6.40 -13.40
CA ILE A 223 -16.10 6.11 -12.57
C ILE A 223 -16.77 4.79 -12.96
N ASN A 224 -16.78 4.44 -14.26
CA ASN A 224 -17.41 3.21 -14.75
C ASN A 224 -16.72 1.94 -14.23
N LYS A 225 -15.45 2.03 -13.84
CA LYS A 225 -14.70 0.92 -13.29
C LYS A 225 -14.85 0.81 -11.78
N ILE A 226 -14.85 1.96 -11.08
CA ILE A 226 -14.79 1.96 -9.62
C ILE A 226 -16.15 2.04 -8.92
N TRP A 227 -17.26 2.43 -9.62
CA TRP A 227 -18.52 2.70 -8.95
C TRP A 227 -19.09 1.49 -8.18
N LYS A 228 -19.01 0.27 -8.75
CA LYS A 228 -19.46 -0.95 -8.06
C LYS A 228 -18.66 -1.21 -6.79
N TRP A 229 -17.33 -1.01 -6.87
CA TRP A 229 -16.44 -1.14 -5.73
C TRP A 229 -16.74 -0.06 -4.68
N LEU A 230 -16.94 1.18 -5.09
CA LEU A 230 -17.20 2.29 -4.17
C LEU A 230 -18.54 2.09 -3.43
N CYS A 231 -19.61 1.72 -4.14
CA CYS A 231 -20.93 1.47 -3.55
C CYS A 231 -21.05 0.18 -2.75
N SER A 232 -20.06 -0.70 -2.80
CA SER A 232 -20.10 -1.94 -2.02
C SER A 232 -19.77 -1.70 -0.55
N GLU A 233 -20.39 -2.47 0.35
CA GLU A 233 -20.01 -2.48 1.77
C GLU A 233 -18.62 -3.07 1.99
N PRO A 234 -17.87 -2.61 3.00
CA PRO A 234 -18.19 -1.52 3.92
C PRO A 234 -17.99 -0.12 3.31
N GLU A 235 -18.71 0.86 3.85
CA GLU A 235 -18.48 2.27 3.49
C GLU A 235 -17.11 2.75 3.94
N ILE A 236 -16.47 3.63 3.13
CA ILE A 236 -15.11 4.14 3.38
C ILE A 236 -15.03 5.68 3.46
N ALA A 237 -16.16 6.39 3.30
CA ALA A 237 -16.21 7.85 3.21
C ALA A 237 -15.58 8.56 4.42
N ASP A 238 -15.85 8.06 5.64
CA ASP A 238 -15.38 8.67 6.89
C ASP A 238 -14.14 7.99 7.47
N LYS A 239 -13.49 7.11 6.71
CA LYS A 239 -12.37 6.31 7.20
C LYS A 239 -11.03 6.94 6.81
N ASP A 240 -10.07 6.90 7.73
CA ASP A 240 -8.67 7.14 7.39
C ASP A 240 -8.15 5.95 6.55
N LEU A 241 -7.87 6.20 5.28
CA LEU A 241 -7.45 5.16 4.33
C LEU A 241 -5.92 4.92 4.35
N ARG A 242 -5.15 5.75 5.04
CA ARG A 242 -3.69 5.63 5.11
C ARG A 242 -3.21 4.30 5.69
N PRO A 243 -3.71 3.82 6.85
CA PRO A 243 -3.29 2.54 7.40
C PRO A 243 -3.54 1.37 6.44
N TYR A 244 -4.67 1.38 5.73
CA TYR A 244 -5.02 0.36 4.74
C TYR A 244 -4.10 0.39 3.53
N TYR A 245 -3.78 1.59 3.03
CA TYR A 245 -2.84 1.76 1.93
C TYR A 245 -1.45 1.21 2.31
N TYR A 246 -0.98 1.49 3.53
CA TYR A 246 0.27 0.95 4.05
C TYR A 246 0.26 -0.57 4.19
N ALA A 247 -0.84 -1.15 4.69
CA ALA A 247 -0.97 -2.58 4.83
C ALA A 247 -0.97 -3.32 3.48
N CYS A 248 -1.49 -2.68 2.42
CA CYS A 248 -1.53 -3.24 1.07
C CYS A 248 -0.21 -3.14 0.32
N LYS A 249 0.65 -2.20 0.65
CA LYS A 249 1.83 -1.87 -0.14
C LYS A 249 2.90 -2.97 -0.08
N GLU A 250 3.27 -3.52 -1.25
CA GLU A 250 4.30 -4.57 -1.35
C GLU A 250 5.72 -4.06 -1.09
N LYS A 251 6.00 -2.79 -1.46
CA LYS A 251 7.27 -2.11 -1.18
C LYS A 251 7.02 -0.95 -0.25
N ILE A 252 7.63 -1.00 0.93
CA ILE A 252 7.64 0.15 1.82
C ILE A 252 8.73 1.10 1.31
N ASP A 253 8.33 2.03 0.46
CA ASP A 253 9.04 3.27 0.34
C ASP A 253 8.69 4.10 1.57
N TYR A 254 9.64 4.23 2.50
CA TYR A 254 9.47 5.04 3.70
C TYR A 254 9.04 6.48 3.40
N PHE A 255 9.18 6.92 2.15
CA PHE A 255 8.88 8.27 1.68
C PHE A 255 7.58 8.42 0.89
N SER A 256 7.02 7.35 0.34
CA SER A 256 5.75 7.42 -0.39
C SER A 256 4.53 7.22 0.48
N GLY A 257 4.71 7.11 1.76
CA GLY A 257 3.63 6.87 2.71
C GLY A 257 3.31 8.03 3.62
N THR A 258 4.17 9.02 3.69
CA THR A 258 3.71 10.35 4.05
C THR A 258 3.09 10.89 2.77
N SER A 259 1.83 11.33 2.86
CA SER A 259 1.19 12.17 1.85
C SER A 259 2.00 13.47 1.76
N TYR A 260 3.22 13.36 1.18
CA TYR A 260 3.86 14.54 0.67
C TYR A 260 2.97 14.94 -0.49
N LYS A 261 2.21 16.01 -0.31
CA LYS A 261 1.78 16.79 -1.45
C LYS A 261 2.98 16.85 -2.38
N ASN A 262 2.78 16.74 -3.68
CA ASN A 262 3.86 16.92 -4.68
C ASN A 262 4.76 18.12 -4.32
N ASP A 263 4.20 19.15 -3.67
CA ASP A 263 4.86 20.33 -3.12
C ASP A 263 6.01 20.02 -2.15
N LEU A 264 5.90 19.04 -1.24
CA LEU A 264 6.97 18.73 -0.28
C LEU A 264 8.11 17.94 -0.93
N ALA A 265 7.82 17.08 -1.89
CA ALA A 265 8.84 16.39 -2.67
C ALA A 265 9.66 17.41 -3.50
N GLU A 266 8.98 18.39 -4.11
CA GLU A 266 9.63 19.50 -4.81
C GLU A 266 10.49 20.34 -3.87
N ILE A 267 10.05 20.60 -2.64
CA ILE A 267 10.82 21.31 -1.62
C ILE A 267 12.06 20.52 -1.20
N VAL A 268 11.92 19.21 -0.97
CA VAL A 268 13.09 18.34 -0.70
C VAL A 268 14.10 18.41 -1.83
N ASP A 269 13.66 18.29 -3.08
CA ASP A 269 14.56 18.38 -4.24
C ASP A 269 15.14 19.78 -4.41
N LEU A 270 14.38 20.83 -4.07
CA LEU A 270 14.86 22.21 -4.03
C LEU A 270 16.04 22.36 -3.06
N LEU A 271 15.95 21.76 -1.86
CA LEU A 271 17.00 21.86 -0.83
C LEU A 271 18.32 21.17 -1.23
N PHE A 272 18.33 20.35 -2.28
CA PHE A 272 19.54 19.79 -2.88
C PHE A 272 20.09 20.59 -4.06
N ARG A 273 19.46 21.73 -4.42
CA ARG A 273 19.94 22.67 -5.46
C ARG A 273 21.01 23.61 -4.90
N ASP A 274 21.53 24.47 -5.75
CA ASP A 274 22.48 25.51 -5.36
C ASP A 274 21.85 26.56 -4.45
N GLU A 275 22.61 27.10 -3.50
CA GLU A 275 22.16 28.05 -2.49
C GLU A 275 21.38 29.24 -3.10
N MET A 276 21.81 29.76 -4.26
CA MET A 276 21.15 30.88 -4.96
C MET A 276 19.72 30.50 -5.41
N VAL A 277 19.53 29.26 -5.88
CA VAL A 277 18.21 28.77 -6.32
C VAL A 277 17.27 28.64 -5.13
N ILE A 278 17.76 28.09 -4.01
CA ILE A 278 16.99 27.93 -2.78
C ILE A 278 16.62 29.31 -2.20
N ALA A 279 17.57 30.23 -2.18
CA ALA A 279 17.34 31.60 -1.69
C ALA A 279 16.26 32.36 -2.49
N GLY A 280 16.13 32.08 -3.79
CA GLY A 280 15.08 32.64 -4.66
C GLY A 280 13.66 32.10 -4.36
N ARG A 281 13.54 30.97 -3.65
CA ARG A 281 12.26 30.32 -3.31
C ARG A 281 12.04 30.24 -1.79
N THR A 282 12.63 31.15 -1.02
CA THR A 282 12.56 31.18 0.46
C THR A 282 11.12 31.29 0.99
N ASP A 283 10.22 31.92 0.23
CA ASP A 283 8.82 32.06 0.65
C ASP A 283 8.09 30.69 0.72
N GLU A 284 8.48 29.73 -0.06
CA GLU A 284 7.96 28.35 0.03
C GLU A 284 8.39 27.70 1.35
N LEU A 285 9.63 27.93 1.80
CA LEU A 285 10.13 27.41 3.08
C LEU A 285 9.41 28.08 4.27
N LYS A 286 9.07 29.36 4.17
CA LYS A 286 8.32 30.08 5.22
C LYS A 286 6.87 29.58 5.34
N ASN A 287 6.25 29.23 4.23
CA ASN A 287 4.86 28.80 4.17
C ASN A 287 4.63 27.37 4.69
N LEU A 288 5.69 26.58 4.88
CA LEU A 288 5.58 25.26 5.49
C LEU A 288 5.00 25.37 6.90
N THR A 289 4.14 24.48 7.29
CA THR A 289 3.79 24.26 8.70
C THR A 289 4.99 23.68 9.45
N ASN A 290 5.00 23.77 10.78
CA ASN A 290 6.11 23.21 11.58
C ASN A 290 6.26 21.69 11.36
N GLN A 291 5.15 20.97 11.22
CA GLN A 291 5.15 19.54 10.96
C GLN A 291 5.71 19.21 9.57
N GLU A 292 5.32 19.95 8.54
CA GLU A 292 5.86 19.79 7.19
C GLU A 292 7.37 20.09 7.15
N ALA A 293 7.80 21.16 7.83
CA ALA A 293 9.21 21.53 7.91
C ALA A 293 10.06 20.47 8.64
N GLU A 294 9.54 19.85 9.70
CA GLU A 294 10.18 18.75 10.40
C GLU A 294 10.33 17.52 9.50
N GLN A 295 9.27 17.17 8.79
CA GLN A 295 9.30 16.05 7.84
C GLN A 295 10.32 16.28 6.71
N VAL A 296 10.32 17.48 6.09
CA VAL A 296 11.30 17.84 5.06
C VAL A 296 12.71 17.78 5.62
N PHE A 297 12.93 18.26 6.84
CA PHE A 297 14.23 18.21 7.53
C PHE A 297 14.71 16.77 7.68
N GLU A 298 13.88 15.87 8.21
CA GLU A 298 14.22 14.46 8.43
C GLU A 298 14.61 13.77 7.12
N VAL A 299 13.84 13.99 6.04
CA VAL A 299 14.13 13.41 4.72
C VAL A 299 15.46 13.88 4.18
N VAL A 300 15.76 15.18 4.27
CA VAL A 300 17.03 15.74 3.78
C VAL A 300 18.20 15.20 4.60
N VAL A 301 18.07 15.16 5.94
CA VAL A 301 19.08 14.56 6.84
C VAL A 301 19.33 13.11 6.47
N GLN A 302 18.30 12.30 6.27
CA GLN A 302 18.45 10.90 5.90
C GLN A 302 19.20 10.76 4.57
N LYS A 303 18.82 11.50 3.52
CA LYS A 303 19.51 11.48 2.23
C LYS A 303 20.98 11.90 2.35
N ILE A 304 21.33 12.81 3.26
CA ILE A 304 22.71 13.21 3.55
C ILE A 304 23.45 12.07 4.28
N MET A 305 22.82 11.46 5.29
CA MET A 305 23.43 10.36 6.07
C MET A 305 23.66 9.11 5.20
N GLU A 306 22.75 8.79 4.30
CA GLU A 306 22.89 7.66 3.36
C GLU A 306 24.14 7.80 2.47
N ARG A 307 24.53 9.02 2.10
CA ARG A 307 25.74 9.26 1.31
C ARG A 307 27.01 9.08 2.15
N GLY A 308 26.96 9.34 3.44
CA GLY A 308 28.04 9.11 4.40
C GLY A 308 29.35 9.87 4.12
N GLN A 309 29.34 10.91 3.31
CA GLN A 309 30.51 11.72 2.92
C GLN A 309 30.45 13.05 3.69
N PHE A 310 31.33 13.21 4.70
CA PHE A 310 31.35 14.39 5.58
C PHE A 310 32.70 15.10 5.59
N ASP A 311 33.68 14.64 4.82
CA ASP A 311 34.99 15.28 4.60
C ASP A 311 34.86 16.64 3.88
N ALA A 312 33.90 16.72 2.95
CA ALA A 312 33.44 17.97 2.33
C ALA A 312 32.01 18.28 2.74
N LYS A 313 31.54 19.52 2.56
CA LYS A 313 30.17 19.92 2.87
C LYS A 313 29.18 19.11 2.04
N PRO A 314 28.30 18.31 2.67
CA PRO A 314 27.38 17.46 1.93
C PRO A 314 26.38 18.27 1.11
N LYS A 315 26.01 17.75 -0.08
CA LYS A 315 24.88 18.34 -0.84
C LYS A 315 23.60 18.24 -0.01
N GLY A 316 22.82 19.32 0.02
CA GLY A 316 21.62 19.45 0.85
C GLY A 316 21.86 20.19 2.15
N MET A 317 23.13 20.37 2.59
CA MET A 317 23.45 21.05 3.83
C MET A 317 23.11 22.54 3.80
N ASP A 318 23.37 23.21 2.66
CA ASP A 318 22.96 24.61 2.47
C ASP A 318 21.44 24.77 2.54
N GLY A 319 20.71 23.79 1.97
CA GLY A 319 19.26 23.73 2.06
C GLY A 319 18.77 23.58 3.50
N LEU A 320 19.37 22.68 4.29
CA LEU A 320 19.04 22.52 5.71
C LEU A 320 19.30 23.81 6.51
N ILE A 321 20.43 24.46 6.27
CA ILE A 321 20.76 25.73 6.92
C ILE A 321 19.69 26.78 6.60
N LEU A 322 19.29 26.92 5.33
CA LEU A 322 18.25 27.87 4.92
C LEU A 322 16.86 27.49 5.47
N LEU A 323 16.53 26.21 5.53
CA LEU A 323 15.28 25.75 6.15
C LEU A 323 15.24 26.14 7.63
N VAL A 324 16.30 25.88 8.40
CA VAL A 324 16.38 26.19 9.83
C VAL A 324 16.42 27.71 10.09
N GLN A 325 16.96 28.51 9.18
CA GLN A 325 16.89 29.97 9.27
C GLN A 325 15.43 30.48 9.21
N ASN A 326 14.57 29.81 8.46
CA ASN A 326 13.16 30.16 8.30
C ASN A 326 12.24 29.43 9.30
N LYS A 327 12.71 28.33 9.93
CA LYS A 327 11.99 27.51 10.92
C LYS A 327 12.87 27.30 12.15
N ILE A 328 12.74 28.22 13.09
CA ILE A 328 13.61 28.30 14.28
C ILE A 328 13.49 27.05 15.16
N GLU A 329 12.33 26.43 15.18
CA GLU A 329 12.01 25.22 15.95
C GLU A 329 12.92 24.04 15.58
N LEU A 330 13.46 24.02 14.35
CA LEU A 330 14.36 22.96 13.86
C LEU A 330 15.82 23.12 14.28
N ARG A 331 16.19 24.15 15.05
CA ARG A 331 17.57 24.37 15.50
C ARG A 331 18.11 23.19 16.29
N LYS A 332 17.29 22.68 17.21
CA LYS A 332 17.66 21.53 18.03
C LYS A 332 17.90 20.27 17.18
N ASN A 333 17.04 20.05 16.19
CA ASN A 333 17.18 18.93 15.25
C ASN A 333 18.47 19.06 14.42
N LEU A 334 18.82 20.28 13.99
CA LEU A 334 20.06 20.56 13.25
C LEU A 334 21.29 20.28 14.10
N VAL A 335 21.32 20.72 15.35
CA VAL A 335 22.43 20.45 16.27
C VAL A 335 22.55 18.95 16.55
N GLY A 336 21.43 18.27 16.79
CA GLY A 336 21.40 16.81 16.98
C GLY A 336 21.95 16.06 15.77
N PHE A 337 21.62 16.50 14.56
CA PHE A 337 22.18 15.93 13.31
C PHE A 337 23.70 16.15 13.23
N ILE A 338 24.19 17.35 13.56
CA ILE A 338 25.62 17.65 13.55
C ILE A 338 26.37 16.79 14.57
N ASP A 339 25.84 16.64 15.80
CA ASP A 339 26.42 15.79 16.85
C ASP A 339 26.45 14.29 16.48
N ALA A 340 25.55 13.86 15.61
CA ALA A 340 25.52 12.49 15.10
C ALA A 340 26.61 12.18 14.06
N ILE A 341 27.28 13.21 13.50
CA ILE A 341 28.37 13.01 12.55
C ILE A 341 29.63 12.55 13.29
N PRO A 342 30.23 11.37 12.92
CA PRO A 342 31.46 10.89 13.56
C PRO A 342 32.60 11.90 13.45
N ALA A 343 33.23 12.21 14.56
CA ALA A 343 34.26 13.25 14.64
C ALA A 343 35.48 12.98 13.72
N ASP A 344 35.81 11.70 13.51
CA ASP A 344 36.90 11.25 12.63
C ASP A 344 36.58 11.40 11.13
N LYS A 345 35.29 11.57 10.78
CA LYS A 345 34.81 11.79 9.40
C LYS A 345 34.43 13.24 9.11
N ALA A 346 34.37 14.09 10.13
CA ALA A 346 33.97 15.47 10.00
C ALA A 346 35.00 16.29 9.23
N GLY A 347 34.53 17.06 8.24
CA GLY A 347 35.35 18.02 7.48
C GLY A 347 35.36 19.44 8.09
N VAL A 348 36.22 20.32 7.59
CA VAL A 348 36.38 21.71 8.09
C VAL A 348 35.09 22.56 7.95
N TRP A 349 34.22 22.22 7.01
CA TRP A 349 32.95 22.90 6.79
C TRP A 349 32.07 22.97 8.05
N ILE A 350 32.23 21.98 8.97
CA ILE A 350 31.39 21.84 10.17
C ILE A 350 31.67 22.93 11.22
N ILE A 351 32.78 23.63 11.11
CA ILE A 351 33.18 24.67 12.07
C ILE A 351 32.69 26.08 11.68
N HIS A 352 32.21 26.28 10.46
CA HIS A 352 31.83 27.59 9.92
C HIS A 352 30.42 27.60 9.33
N GLY A 353 29.83 28.80 9.27
CA GLY A 353 28.59 29.01 8.51
C GLY A 353 27.30 28.89 9.32
N TRP A 354 27.36 28.68 10.62
CA TRP A 354 26.18 28.44 11.47
C TRP A 354 25.54 29.70 12.07
N ASP A 355 26.21 30.87 12.08
CA ASP A 355 25.77 32.05 12.82
C ASP A 355 24.36 32.55 12.41
N LYS A 356 23.92 32.30 11.19
CA LYS A 356 22.57 32.64 10.71
C LYS A 356 21.50 31.63 11.16
N ALA A 357 21.80 30.34 11.16
CA ALA A 357 20.86 29.29 11.56
C ALA A 357 20.87 29.08 13.08
N ILE A 358 22.04 29.13 13.69
CA ILE A 358 22.28 28.92 15.13
C ILE A 358 23.04 30.17 15.68
N PRO A 359 22.33 31.24 16.05
CA PRO A 359 22.93 32.47 16.61
C PRO A 359 23.78 32.16 17.86
N ARG A 360 24.72 33.08 18.19
CA ARG A 360 25.67 32.87 19.29
C ARG A 360 25.04 32.96 20.69
N ASP A 361 23.86 33.56 20.78
CA ASP A 361 23.10 33.84 21.99
C ASP A 361 22.01 32.76 22.28
N CYS A 362 21.82 31.76 21.43
CA CYS A 362 20.84 30.70 21.66
C CYS A 362 21.43 29.51 22.42
N ASP A 363 20.54 28.71 23.06
CA ASP A 363 20.97 27.54 23.86
C ASP A 363 21.55 26.42 22.98
N GLU A 364 21.02 26.24 21.77
CA GLU A 364 21.54 25.27 20.82
C GLU A 364 22.99 25.54 20.41
N ARG A 365 23.44 26.79 20.52
CA ARG A 365 24.85 27.14 20.29
C ARG A 365 25.77 26.55 21.35
N LYS A 366 25.30 26.37 22.58
CA LYS A 366 26.06 25.72 23.65
C LYS A 366 26.27 24.26 23.34
N GLU A 367 25.23 23.58 22.85
CA GLU A 367 25.31 22.17 22.42
C GLU A 367 26.28 22.02 21.23
N LEU A 368 26.20 22.89 20.23
CA LEU A 368 27.15 22.91 19.12
C LEU A 368 28.60 23.11 19.58
N ASN A 369 28.82 23.96 20.57
CA ASN A 369 30.15 24.17 21.15
C ASN A 369 30.67 22.92 21.89
N GLN A 370 29.80 22.14 22.53
CA GLN A 370 30.17 20.85 23.13
C GLN A 370 30.65 19.84 22.06
N TYR A 371 30.00 19.86 20.88
CA TYR A 371 30.46 19.05 19.76
C TYR A 371 31.83 19.52 19.25
N TYR A 372 32.12 20.82 19.21
CA TYR A 372 33.44 21.33 18.87
C TYR A 372 34.53 20.90 19.89
N ASP A 373 34.18 20.73 21.16
CA ASP A 373 35.10 20.20 22.14
C ASP A 373 35.38 18.71 21.87
N LYS A 374 34.41 17.91 21.49
CA LYS A 374 34.62 16.53 21.00
C LYS A 374 35.56 16.50 19.78
N LEU A 375 35.38 17.43 18.83
CA LEU A 375 36.22 17.52 17.62
C LEU A 375 37.68 17.89 17.94
N LYS A 376 37.95 18.62 19.04
CA LYS A 376 39.33 18.88 19.50
C LYS A 376 40.08 17.61 19.88
N ASP A 377 39.37 16.65 20.49
CA ASP A 377 39.98 15.43 21.00
C ASP A 377 40.04 14.33 19.90
N SER A 378 38.97 14.14 19.20
CA SER A 378 38.78 12.99 18.28
C SER A 378 38.64 13.36 16.79
N GLY A 379 38.62 14.63 16.44
CA GLY A 379 38.51 15.08 15.04
C GLY A 379 39.80 14.87 14.24
N THR A 380 39.66 14.98 12.90
CA THR A 380 40.82 14.92 12.00
C THR A 380 41.85 16.02 12.29
N LEU A 381 43.14 15.81 11.95
CA LEU A 381 44.22 16.80 12.19
C LEU A 381 43.84 18.18 11.58
N ILE A 382 43.25 18.17 10.42
CA ILE A 382 42.84 19.40 9.68
C ILE A 382 41.76 20.16 10.47
N VAL A 383 40.76 19.46 10.97
CA VAL A 383 39.66 20.04 11.76
C VAL A 383 40.18 20.56 13.10
N ARG A 384 41.03 19.82 13.76
CA ARG A 384 41.66 20.27 15.04
C ARG A 384 42.47 21.55 14.87
N ASN A 385 43.27 21.66 13.80
CA ASN A 385 44.04 22.88 13.50
C ASN A 385 43.14 24.06 13.16
N ALA A 386 42.06 23.81 12.39
CA ALA A 386 41.10 24.86 12.04
C ALA A 386 40.33 25.38 13.27
N LEU A 387 39.98 24.50 14.23
CA LEU A 387 39.38 24.88 15.51
C LEU A 387 40.30 25.74 16.38
N LYS A 388 41.61 25.40 16.45
CA LYS A 388 42.60 26.26 17.17
C LYS A 388 42.66 27.63 16.59
N ASN A 389 42.75 27.74 15.26
CA ASN A 389 42.80 29.05 14.58
C ASN A 389 41.50 29.87 14.78
N MET A 390 40.31 29.23 14.83
CA MET A 390 39.05 29.90 15.08
C MET A 390 38.95 30.48 16.50
N ARG A 391 39.54 29.81 17.51
CA ARG A 391 39.48 30.21 18.91
C ARG A 391 40.67 31.11 19.31
N GLY A 392 41.66 31.30 18.45
CA GLY A 392 42.83 32.12 18.72
C GLY A 392 43.84 31.48 19.71
N GLU A 393 43.85 30.14 19.75
CA GLU A 393 44.72 29.28 20.57
C GLU A 393 45.99 28.84 19.80
#